data_d88624e0d7838b2ee253f01d9dcbd0bf
#
_entry.id   d88624e0d7838b2ee253f01d9dcbd0bf
#
_cell.length_a   1.000
_cell.length_b   1.000
_cell.length_c   1.000
_cell.angle_alpha   90.00
_cell.angle_beta   90.00
_cell.angle_gamma   90.00
#
_symmetry.space_group_name_H-M   'P 1'
#
loop_
_entity.id
_entity.type
_entity.pdbx_description
1 polymer ?
#
loop_
_entity_poly.entity_id
_entity_poly.type
_entity_poly.pdbx_seq_one_letter_code
_entity_poly.pdbx_strand_id
1 'polypeptide(L)'
;KPKLDGAPPLPTARLVRSAVELSPAGIAGYARACGFRREQGVPLSYPHVLAFPLHLMLLTRPSFPYPASGMVHLANRIRQHQRLHEGQAVRLEVYCERWVAHPKGQALSIATYSQETLVWESDSLYLRRDVSNPVGEPWNDPLPLQEDGLLRTQRWVLPADLGRRFAKVSGDFNPIHTSIIGAKLFGFRRA
;
A
#
# COMPACT_ATOMS: atom_id res chain seq x y z
N LYS A 1 -2.50 25.15 -11.83
CA LYS A 1 -2.87 24.90 -10.41
C LYS A 1 -1.76 25.49 -9.55
N PRO A 2 -2.07 26.20 -8.43
CA PRO A 2 -1.03 26.66 -7.53
C PRO A 2 -0.26 25.45 -7.01
N LYS A 3 1.07 25.53 -7.06
CA LYS A 3 1.93 24.52 -6.42
C LYS A 3 1.72 24.64 -4.91
N LEU A 4 1.48 23.54 -4.26
CA LEU A 4 1.46 23.48 -2.80
C LEU A 4 2.90 23.65 -2.31
N ASP A 5 3.11 24.55 -1.36
CA ASP A 5 4.42 24.81 -0.79
C ASP A 5 4.51 24.18 0.60
N GLY A 6 5.55 23.37 0.80
CA GLY A 6 5.77 22.66 2.04
C GLY A 6 4.75 21.57 2.39
N ALA A 7 4.89 20.98 3.55
CA ALA A 7 3.93 20.02 4.09
C ALA A 7 3.19 20.63 5.30
N PRO A 8 1.88 20.48 5.36
CA PRO A 8 1.09 20.82 6.55
C PRO A 8 1.47 19.91 7.72
N PRO A 9 0.95 20.18 8.95
CA PRO A 9 1.12 19.29 10.08
C PRO A 9 0.74 17.84 9.75
N LEU A 10 1.49 16.89 10.28
CA LEU A 10 1.23 15.47 10.08
C LEU A 10 -0.14 15.12 10.69
N PRO A 11 -1.03 14.41 9.96
CA PRO A 11 -2.29 13.95 10.53
C PRO A 11 -2.09 13.05 11.74
N THR A 12 -2.78 13.33 12.85
CA THR A 12 -2.62 12.61 14.13
C THR A 12 -3.62 11.47 14.31
N ALA A 13 -4.54 11.29 13.36
CA ALA A 13 -5.57 10.26 13.44
C ALA A 13 -4.96 8.85 13.43
N ARG A 14 -5.43 8.02 14.36
CA ARG A 14 -5.15 6.58 14.42
C ARG A 14 -6.44 5.81 14.17
N LEU A 15 -6.43 4.87 13.25
CA LEU A 15 -7.57 4.04 12.89
C LEU A 15 -7.28 2.61 13.32
N VAL A 16 -8.24 1.97 13.98
CA VAL A 16 -8.08 0.64 14.57
C VAL A 16 -9.23 -0.26 14.15
N ARG A 17 -8.90 -1.51 13.79
CA ARG A 17 -9.84 -2.63 13.73
C ARG A 17 -9.38 -3.70 14.71
N SER A 18 -10.17 -3.95 15.74
CA SER A 18 -9.77 -4.75 16.91
C SER A 18 -9.67 -6.25 16.64
N ALA A 19 -10.49 -6.78 15.73
CA ALA A 19 -10.56 -8.21 15.45
C ALA A 19 -10.79 -8.42 13.94
N VAL A 20 -9.70 -8.51 13.19
CA VAL A 20 -9.73 -8.79 11.76
C VAL A 20 -9.36 -10.25 11.56
N GLU A 21 -10.33 -11.06 11.15
CA GLU A 21 -10.10 -12.48 10.90
C GLU A 21 -9.24 -12.69 9.65
N LEU A 22 -8.22 -13.50 9.78
CA LEU A 22 -7.43 -14.04 8.67
C LEU A 22 -8.19 -15.25 8.08
N SER A 23 -9.33 -14.97 7.43
CA SER A 23 -10.26 -16.04 7.01
C SER A 23 -9.63 -16.97 5.96
N PRO A 24 -9.77 -18.29 6.10
CA PRO A 24 -9.22 -19.26 5.13
C PRO A 24 -9.70 -19.01 3.70
N ALA A 25 -10.98 -18.62 3.55
CA ALA A 25 -11.56 -18.31 2.25
C ALA A 25 -10.95 -17.05 1.61
N GLY A 26 -10.75 -15.99 2.40
CA GLY A 26 -10.10 -14.74 1.95
C GLY A 26 -8.64 -14.98 1.55
N ILE A 27 -7.89 -15.71 2.38
CA ILE A 27 -6.49 -16.08 2.09
C ILE A 27 -6.41 -16.90 0.79
N ALA A 28 -7.28 -17.91 0.63
CA ALA A 28 -7.30 -18.74 -0.57
C ALA A 28 -7.65 -17.93 -1.83
N GLY A 29 -8.59 -16.99 -1.73
CA GLY A 29 -8.97 -16.07 -2.82
C GLY A 29 -7.80 -15.18 -3.23
N TYR A 30 -7.15 -14.56 -2.24
CA TYR A 30 -5.99 -13.70 -2.45
C TYR A 30 -4.79 -14.46 -3.02
N ALA A 31 -4.44 -15.62 -2.44
CA ALA A 31 -3.35 -16.46 -2.92
C ALA A 31 -3.55 -16.85 -4.40
N ARG A 32 -4.78 -17.24 -4.77
CA ARG A 32 -5.12 -17.59 -6.16
C ARG A 32 -5.00 -16.40 -7.12
N ALA A 33 -5.45 -15.22 -6.69
CA ALA A 33 -5.35 -14.02 -7.51
C ALA A 33 -3.90 -13.59 -7.75
N CYS A 34 -3.04 -13.73 -6.74
CA CYS A 34 -1.64 -13.28 -6.75
C CYS A 34 -0.63 -14.37 -7.13
N GLY A 35 -1.05 -15.62 -7.30
CA GLY A 35 -0.17 -16.73 -7.65
C GLY A 35 0.66 -17.29 -6.48
N PHE A 36 0.26 -17.03 -5.24
CA PHE A 36 0.89 -17.65 -4.07
C PHE A 36 0.47 -19.13 -3.94
N ARG A 37 1.39 -19.96 -3.51
CA ARG A 37 1.10 -21.38 -3.18
C ARG A 37 0.46 -21.44 -1.80
N ARG A 38 -0.64 -22.18 -1.69
CA ARG A 38 -1.43 -22.27 -0.45
C ARG A 38 -0.66 -22.90 0.72
N GLU A 39 0.25 -23.80 0.43
CA GLU A 39 1.09 -24.48 1.44
C GLU A 39 2.03 -23.52 2.17
N GLN A 40 2.22 -22.31 1.65
CA GLN A 40 3.04 -21.28 2.29
C GLN A 40 2.31 -20.58 3.46
N GLY A 41 1.00 -20.85 3.66
CA GLY A 41 0.17 -20.25 4.70
C GLY A 41 -0.31 -18.85 4.33
N VAL A 42 -0.42 -17.95 5.32
CA VAL A 42 -0.86 -16.57 5.11
C VAL A 42 0.19 -15.79 4.32
N PRO A 43 -0.14 -15.28 3.11
CA PRO A 43 0.80 -14.47 2.35
C PRO A 43 1.23 -13.22 3.12
N LEU A 44 2.52 -12.89 3.08
CA LEU A 44 3.13 -11.76 3.80
C LEU A 44 2.39 -10.42 3.58
N SER A 45 1.88 -10.21 2.37
CA SER A 45 1.16 -8.98 1.98
C SER A 45 -0.34 -8.99 2.32
N TYR A 46 -0.90 -10.11 2.77
CA TYR A 46 -2.34 -10.22 3.01
C TYR A 46 -2.86 -9.30 4.14
N PRO A 47 -2.17 -9.14 5.29
CA PRO A 47 -2.61 -8.19 6.31
C PRO A 47 -2.67 -6.74 5.80
N HIS A 48 -1.77 -6.33 4.89
CA HIS A 48 -1.84 -5.01 4.25
C HIS A 48 -3.14 -4.83 3.46
N VAL A 49 -3.57 -5.85 2.73
CA VAL A 49 -4.84 -5.82 1.98
C VAL A 49 -6.03 -5.63 2.93
N LEU A 50 -6.01 -6.28 4.09
CA LEU A 50 -7.05 -6.13 5.12
C LEU A 50 -7.02 -4.75 5.80
N ALA A 51 -5.85 -4.10 5.86
CA ALA A 51 -5.66 -2.76 6.38
C ALA A 51 -5.98 -1.67 5.34
N PHE A 52 -6.00 -1.97 4.05
CA PHE A 52 -6.17 -1.00 2.98
C PHE A 52 -7.44 -0.13 3.11
N PRO A 53 -8.61 -0.63 3.53
CA PRO A 53 -9.76 0.23 3.81
C PRO A 53 -9.48 1.31 4.85
N LEU A 54 -8.65 1.02 5.87
CA LEU A 54 -8.24 2.03 6.87
C LEU A 54 -7.31 3.08 6.25
N HIS A 55 -6.42 2.68 5.33
CA HIS A 55 -5.61 3.64 4.54
C HIS A 55 -6.51 4.58 3.76
N LEU A 56 -7.51 4.06 3.04
CA LEU A 56 -8.47 4.88 2.29
C LEU A 56 -9.25 5.82 3.21
N MET A 57 -9.75 5.31 4.34
CA MET A 57 -10.43 6.14 5.34
C MET A 57 -9.54 7.27 5.86
N LEU A 58 -8.24 7.00 6.08
CA LEU A 58 -7.28 8.00 6.53
C LEU A 58 -7.03 9.05 5.45
N LEU A 59 -6.75 8.62 4.21
CA LEU A 59 -6.47 9.47 3.06
C LEU A 59 -7.66 10.34 2.61
N THR A 60 -8.89 9.90 2.90
CA THR A 60 -10.13 10.61 2.51
C THR A 60 -10.72 11.46 3.64
N ARG A 61 -10.10 11.52 4.81
CA ARG A 61 -10.58 12.39 5.90
C ARG A 61 -10.52 13.86 5.50
N PRO A 62 -11.49 14.68 5.92
CA PRO A 62 -11.43 16.12 5.67
C PRO A 62 -10.18 16.81 6.22
N SER A 63 -9.59 16.26 7.29
CA SER A 63 -8.35 16.74 7.89
C SER A 63 -7.08 16.25 7.18
N PHE A 64 -7.20 15.38 6.16
CA PHE A 64 -6.05 14.93 5.40
C PHE A 64 -5.61 16.03 4.42
N PRO A 65 -4.30 16.38 4.37
CA PRO A 65 -3.84 17.61 3.71
C PRO A 65 -3.91 17.59 2.19
N TYR A 66 -3.99 16.41 1.58
CA TYR A 66 -4.01 16.27 0.13
C TYR A 66 -5.23 15.47 -0.32
N PRO A 67 -5.82 15.80 -1.49
CA PRO A 67 -6.85 14.94 -2.07
C PRO A 67 -6.33 13.54 -2.31
N ALA A 68 -7.07 12.52 -1.87
CA ALA A 68 -6.74 11.12 -2.12
C ALA A 68 -6.57 10.82 -3.62
N SER A 69 -7.39 11.49 -4.46
CA SER A 69 -7.21 11.49 -5.91
C SER A 69 -5.87 12.14 -6.29
N GLY A 70 -5.00 11.39 -6.94
CA GLY A 70 -3.66 11.83 -7.32
C GLY A 70 -2.57 11.51 -6.30
N MET A 71 -2.90 10.84 -5.19
CA MET A 71 -1.91 10.14 -4.38
C MET A 71 -1.51 8.85 -5.08
N VAL A 72 -0.22 8.58 -5.14
CA VAL A 72 0.35 7.35 -5.72
C VAL A 72 0.95 6.51 -4.62
N HIS A 73 0.50 5.28 -4.46
CA HIS A 73 1.16 4.31 -3.58
C HIS A 73 2.48 3.92 -4.22
N LEU A 74 3.58 4.45 -3.70
CA LEU A 74 4.90 4.38 -4.31
C LEU A 74 5.68 3.14 -3.88
N ALA A 75 5.63 2.81 -2.59
CA ALA A 75 6.37 1.70 -2.01
C ALA A 75 5.62 1.13 -0.80
N ASN A 76 5.87 -0.13 -0.51
CA ASN A 76 5.42 -0.78 0.72
C ASN A 76 6.54 -1.69 1.24
N ARG A 77 6.98 -1.44 2.46
CA ARG A 77 7.93 -2.29 3.17
C ARG A 77 7.18 -3.08 4.22
N ILE A 78 7.27 -4.40 4.15
CA ILE A 78 6.56 -5.31 5.06
C ILE A 78 7.57 -6.14 5.84
N ARG A 79 7.34 -6.27 7.15
CA ARG A 79 8.07 -7.18 8.03
C ARG A 79 7.09 -8.05 8.80
N GLN A 80 7.37 -9.33 8.86
CA GLN A 80 6.64 -10.29 9.68
C GLN A 80 7.57 -10.83 10.74
N HIS A 81 7.23 -10.61 12.01
CA HIS A 81 8.04 -11.00 13.17
C HIS A 81 7.61 -12.36 13.70
N GLN A 82 6.33 -12.71 13.55
CA GLN A 82 5.78 -14.00 13.95
C GLN A 82 4.89 -14.56 12.85
N ARG A 83 4.84 -15.87 12.73
CA ARG A 83 3.99 -16.51 11.72
C ARG A 83 2.52 -16.26 12.02
N LEU A 84 1.79 -15.83 10.99
CA LEU A 84 0.35 -15.69 11.03
C LEU A 84 -0.32 -16.98 10.57
N HIS A 85 -1.49 -17.30 11.16
CA HIS A 85 -2.23 -18.51 10.88
C HIS A 85 -3.63 -18.22 10.36
N GLU A 86 -4.14 -19.09 9.49
CA GLU A 86 -5.52 -19.04 9.04
C GLU A 86 -6.47 -19.16 10.25
N GLY A 87 -7.57 -18.41 10.22
CA GLY A 87 -8.55 -18.35 11.31
C GLY A 87 -8.13 -17.47 12.51
N GLN A 88 -6.87 -17.01 12.54
CA GLN A 88 -6.43 -16.08 13.58
C GLN A 88 -7.10 -14.73 13.41
N ALA A 89 -7.50 -14.10 14.52
CA ALA A 89 -7.87 -12.69 14.53
C ALA A 89 -6.66 -11.82 14.84
N VAL A 90 -6.50 -10.73 14.10
CA VAL A 90 -5.44 -9.73 14.33
C VAL A 90 -6.07 -8.36 14.58
N ARG A 91 -5.42 -7.56 15.43
CA ARG A 91 -5.73 -6.14 15.54
C ARG A 91 -4.88 -5.38 14.53
N LEU A 92 -5.49 -4.54 13.72
CA LEU A 92 -4.79 -3.67 12.78
C LEU A 92 -4.94 -2.22 13.21
N GLU A 93 -3.82 -1.51 13.27
CA GLU A 93 -3.75 -0.08 13.55
C GLU A 93 -3.02 0.64 12.44
N VAL A 94 -3.58 1.75 11.95
CA VAL A 94 -3.08 2.53 10.81
C VAL A 94 -3.02 4.01 11.19
N TYR A 95 -1.88 4.64 10.93
CA TYR A 95 -1.69 6.08 11.16
C TYR A 95 -0.60 6.67 10.24
N CYS A 96 -0.62 8.00 10.08
CA CYS A 96 0.45 8.72 9.40
C CYS A 96 1.67 8.78 10.32
N GLU A 97 2.83 8.34 9.83
CA GLU A 97 4.03 8.23 10.64
C GLU A 97 5.00 9.39 10.42
N ARG A 98 5.30 9.71 9.16
CA ARG A 98 6.26 10.76 8.84
C ARG A 98 6.08 11.32 7.43
N TRP A 99 6.58 12.53 7.23
CA TRP A 99 6.79 13.10 5.91
C TRP A 99 8.11 12.64 5.31
N VAL A 100 8.13 12.46 3.99
CA VAL A 100 9.33 12.09 3.23
C VAL A 100 9.49 13.05 2.05
N ALA A 101 10.66 13.68 1.97
CA ALA A 101 11.03 14.58 0.88
C ALA A 101 11.43 13.75 -0.34
N HIS A 102 10.52 13.59 -1.29
CA HIS A 102 10.76 12.81 -2.51
C HIS A 102 11.11 13.75 -3.68
N PRO A 103 12.03 13.39 -4.60
CA PRO A 103 12.43 14.24 -5.74
C PRO A 103 11.26 14.67 -6.65
N LYS A 104 10.14 13.94 -6.64
CA LYS A 104 8.96 14.22 -7.46
C LYS A 104 7.81 14.87 -6.67
N GLY A 105 8.01 15.28 -5.41
CA GLY A 105 6.96 15.89 -4.59
C GLY A 105 7.00 15.46 -3.12
N GLN A 106 5.89 15.65 -2.41
CA GLN A 106 5.76 15.30 -1.00
C GLN A 106 5.26 13.87 -0.85
N ALA A 107 6.01 13.04 -0.15
CA ALA A 107 5.55 11.72 0.23
C ALA A 107 5.18 11.64 1.72
N LEU A 108 4.30 10.71 2.04
CA LEU A 108 3.79 10.41 3.37
C LEU A 108 3.91 8.92 3.64
N SER A 109 4.53 8.56 4.74
CA SER A 109 4.56 7.20 5.27
C SER A 109 3.31 6.94 6.11
N ILE A 110 2.61 5.85 5.80
CA ILE A 110 1.50 5.31 6.59
C ILE A 110 1.94 3.99 7.18
N ALA A 111 2.07 3.97 8.50
CA ALA A 111 2.40 2.78 9.26
C ALA A 111 1.16 1.91 9.52
N THR A 112 1.34 0.61 9.43
CA THR A 112 0.32 -0.38 9.82
C THR A 112 0.96 -1.42 10.72
N TYR A 113 0.36 -1.65 11.87
CA TYR A 113 0.83 -2.62 12.86
C TYR A 113 -0.26 -3.63 13.19
N SER A 114 0.16 -4.83 13.54
CA SER A 114 -0.74 -5.86 14.05
C SER A 114 -0.41 -6.20 15.51
N GLN A 115 -1.43 -6.18 16.37
CA GLN A 115 -1.42 -6.55 17.81
C GLN A 115 -0.58 -5.66 18.74
N GLU A 116 -0.80 -5.80 20.06
CA GLU A 116 0.00 -5.14 21.10
C GLU A 116 1.44 -5.64 21.11
N THR A 117 1.63 -6.95 20.88
CA THR A 117 2.95 -7.52 20.54
C THR A 117 3.11 -7.46 19.03
N LEU A 118 4.13 -6.77 18.57
CA LEU A 118 4.37 -6.57 17.14
C LEU A 118 4.63 -7.91 16.42
N VAL A 119 3.63 -8.42 15.72
CA VAL A 119 3.74 -9.66 14.94
C VAL A 119 3.93 -9.40 13.45
N TRP A 120 3.45 -8.25 12.98
CA TRP A 120 3.51 -7.85 11.59
C TRP A 120 3.43 -6.32 11.48
N GLU A 121 4.17 -5.75 10.54
CA GLU A 121 4.16 -4.31 10.27
C GLU A 121 4.32 -4.02 8.78
N SER A 122 3.79 -2.89 8.34
CA SER A 122 4.11 -2.33 7.03
C SER A 122 4.25 -0.82 7.08
N ASP A 123 5.17 -0.33 6.26
CA ASP A 123 5.39 1.09 5.98
C ASP A 123 5.02 1.35 4.51
N SER A 124 3.90 2.02 4.29
CA SER A 124 3.35 2.34 2.97
C SER A 124 3.62 3.79 2.64
N LEU A 125 4.36 4.04 1.57
CA LEU A 125 4.68 5.37 1.12
C LEU A 125 3.71 5.84 0.03
N TYR A 126 3.03 6.94 0.29
CA TYR A 126 2.13 7.61 -0.66
C TYR A 126 2.73 8.93 -1.11
N LEU A 127 2.85 9.13 -2.42
CA LEU A 127 3.42 10.31 -3.04
C LEU A 127 2.32 11.24 -3.58
N ARG A 128 2.35 12.49 -3.16
CA ARG A 128 1.69 13.61 -3.84
C ARG A 128 2.71 14.30 -4.76
N ARG A 129 2.47 14.23 -6.07
CA ARG A 129 3.29 14.95 -7.07
C ARG A 129 2.99 16.45 -7.04
N ASP A 130 3.86 17.23 -7.67
CA ASP A 130 3.67 18.68 -7.89
C ASP A 130 3.61 19.50 -6.59
N VAL A 131 4.26 19.02 -5.53
CA VAL A 131 4.54 19.81 -4.32
C VAL A 131 5.97 20.33 -4.45
N SER A 132 6.12 21.66 -4.38
CA SER A 132 7.44 22.30 -4.27
C SER A 132 7.90 22.28 -2.82
N ASN A 133 9.23 22.28 -2.61
CA ASN A 133 9.85 22.29 -1.29
C ASN A 133 9.33 21.17 -0.36
N PRO A 134 9.44 19.87 -0.78
CA PRO A 134 9.02 18.78 0.06
C PRO A 134 9.86 18.75 1.35
N VAL A 135 9.21 18.42 2.47
CA VAL A 135 9.83 18.36 3.80
C VAL A 135 9.83 16.95 4.36
N GLY A 136 10.60 16.73 5.43
CA GLY A 136 10.73 15.46 6.12
C GLY A 136 12.01 14.72 5.79
N GLU A 137 12.04 13.42 6.07
CA GLU A 137 13.21 12.59 5.81
C GLU A 137 13.51 12.51 4.31
N PRO A 138 14.80 12.55 3.90
CA PRO A 138 15.16 12.34 2.51
C PRO A 138 14.66 10.98 2.01
N TRP A 139 14.15 10.95 0.77
CA TRP A 139 13.82 9.70 0.11
C TRP A 139 15.09 8.87 -0.13
N ASN A 140 15.13 7.69 0.45
CA ASN A 140 16.11 6.66 0.12
C ASN A 140 15.42 5.54 -0.62
N ASP A 141 15.86 5.24 -1.84
CA ASP A 141 15.29 4.13 -2.59
C ASP A 141 15.50 2.83 -1.79
N PRO A 142 14.42 2.13 -1.41
CA PRO A 142 14.53 0.90 -0.63
C PRO A 142 15.17 -0.27 -1.41
N LEU A 143 15.29 -0.12 -2.71
CA LEU A 143 15.90 -1.10 -3.61
C LEU A 143 17.01 -0.41 -4.41
N PRO A 144 18.15 -0.07 -3.79
CA PRO A 144 19.30 0.31 -4.59
C PRO A 144 19.60 -0.84 -5.55
N LEU A 145 19.67 -0.54 -6.85
CA LEU A 145 20.14 -1.50 -7.82
C LEU A 145 21.56 -1.88 -7.44
N GLN A 146 21.73 -3.03 -6.83
CA GLN A 146 23.06 -3.61 -6.65
C GLN A 146 23.53 -4.02 -8.04
N GLU A 147 24.50 -3.31 -8.57
CA GLU A 147 25.11 -3.59 -9.88
C GLU A 147 25.99 -4.87 -9.88
N ASP A 148 25.97 -5.65 -8.80
CA ASP A 148 26.74 -6.86 -8.67
C ASP A 148 26.12 -8.04 -9.45
N GLY A 149 26.38 -8.04 -10.73
CA GLY A 149 26.82 -9.18 -11.56
C GLY A 149 25.83 -10.31 -11.86
N LEU A 150 24.65 -10.44 -11.27
CA LEU A 150 23.67 -11.49 -11.60
C LEU A 150 22.27 -10.94 -11.80
N LEU A 151 22.03 -10.34 -12.95
CA LEU A 151 20.67 -10.02 -13.41
C LEU A 151 19.92 -11.33 -13.72
N ARG A 152 19.13 -11.83 -12.78
CA ARG A 152 18.12 -12.83 -13.10
C ARG A 152 16.93 -12.11 -13.74
N THR A 153 16.81 -12.22 -15.04
CA THR A 153 15.63 -11.76 -15.77
C THR A 153 14.54 -12.82 -15.66
N GLN A 154 13.40 -12.48 -15.06
CA GLN A 154 12.21 -13.32 -15.09
C GLN A 154 11.12 -12.62 -15.88
N ARG A 155 10.55 -13.31 -16.87
CA ARG A 155 9.42 -12.80 -17.65
C ARG A 155 8.11 -13.30 -17.02
N TRP A 156 7.23 -12.37 -16.71
CA TRP A 156 5.88 -12.64 -16.21
C TRP A 156 4.88 -12.31 -17.30
N VAL A 157 4.00 -13.26 -17.64
CA VAL A 157 2.85 -13.03 -18.50
C VAL A 157 1.63 -12.86 -17.60
N LEU A 158 1.15 -11.63 -17.49
CA LEU A 158 0.01 -11.31 -16.62
C LEU A 158 -1.28 -11.34 -17.45
N PRO A 159 -2.36 -11.98 -16.96
CA PRO A 159 -3.67 -11.94 -17.60
C PRO A 159 -4.21 -10.50 -17.66
N ALA A 160 -4.90 -10.16 -18.75
CA ALA A 160 -5.47 -8.83 -18.94
C ALA A 160 -6.56 -8.47 -17.91
N ASP A 161 -7.11 -9.45 -17.20
CA ASP A 161 -8.13 -9.28 -16.17
C ASP A 161 -7.56 -9.32 -14.75
N LEU A 162 -6.23 -9.39 -14.60
CA LEU A 162 -5.59 -9.52 -13.28
C LEU A 162 -5.98 -8.40 -12.32
N GLY A 163 -6.03 -7.14 -12.79
CA GLY A 163 -6.44 -6.01 -11.96
C GLY A 163 -7.87 -6.17 -11.41
N ARG A 164 -8.81 -6.62 -12.25
CA ARG A 164 -10.19 -6.90 -11.80
C ARG A 164 -10.26 -8.09 -10.84
N ARG A 165 -9.48 -9.13 -11.07
CA ARG A 165 -9.39 -10.28 -10.14
C ARG A 165 -8.82 -9.87 -8.80
N PHE A 166 -7.77 -9.07 -8.82
CA PHE A 166 -7.17 -8.52 -7.61
C PHE A 166 -8.14 -7.59 -6.86
N ALA A 167 -8.84 -6.69 -7.56
CA ALA A 167 -9.85 -5.80 -6.97
C ALA A 167 -10.92 -6.57 -6.17
N LYS A 168 -11.37 -7.72 -6.67
CA LYS A 168 -12.36 -8.57 -5.97
C LYS A 168 -11.89 -9.14 -4.64
N VAL A 169 -10.59 -9.37 -4.49
CA VAL A 169 -10.02 -9.96 -3.28
C VAL A 169 -9.36 -8.95 -2.35
N SER A 170 -8.98 -7.78 -2.87
CA SER A 170 -8.36 -6.69 -2.11
C SER A 170 -9.34 -5.60 -1.69
N GLY A 171 -10.48 -5.48 -2.38
CA GLY A 171 -11.38 -4.35 -2.25
C GLY A 171 -10.87 -3.06 -2.93
N ASP A 172 -9.73 -3.12 -3.63
CA ASP A 172 -9.19 -1.98 -4.38
C ASP A 172 -9.81 -1.89 -5.78
N PHE A 173 -10.97 -1.29 -5.87
CA PHE A 173 -11.67 -1.03 -7.12
C PHE A 173 -11.26 0.27 -7.81
N ASN A 174 -10.04 0.77 -7.52
CA ASN A 174 -9.55 1.98 -8.19
C ASN A 174 -9.63 1.80 -9.72
N PRO A 175 -10.29 2.73 -10.45
CA PRO A 175 -10.45 2.65 -11.91
C PRO A 175 -9.14 2.51 -12.68
N ILE A 176 -8.03 2.99 -12.12
CA ILE A 176 -6.70 2.85 -12.75
C ILE A 176 -6.25 1.38 -12.86
N HIS A 177 -6.75 0.49 -11.98
CA HIS A 177 -6.42 -0.93 -11.94
C HIS A 177 -7.49 -1.82 -12.58
N THR A 178 -8.71 -1.30 -12.78
CA THR A 178 -9.86 -2.12 -13.17
C THR A 178 -10.39 -1.80 -14.56
N SER A 179 -10.01 -0.65 -15.15
CA SER A 179 -10.53 -0.15 -16.41
C SER A 179 -9.45 0.53 -17.26
N ILE A 180 -9.36 0.14 -18.53
CA ILE A 180 -8.47 0.81 -19.50
C ILE A 180 -8.84 2.30 -19.66
N ILE A 181 -10.12 2.63 -19.64
CA ILE A 181 -10.59 4.02 -19.73
C ILE A 181 -10.17 4.78 -18.48
N GLY A 182 -10.38 4.20 -17.29
CA GLY A 182 -9.94 4.78 -16.03
C GLY A 182 -8.43 5.01 -16.00
N ALA A 183 -7.64 4.02 -16.39
CA ALA A 183 -6.19 4.16 -16.46
C ALA A 183 -5.76 5.32 -17.39
N LYS A 184 -6.35 5.43 -18.58
CA LYS A 184 -6.03 6.50 -19.55
C LYS A 184 -6.39 7.89 -19.02
N LEU A 185 -7.51 8.06 -18.31
CA LEU A 185 -7.90 9.33 -17.70
C LEU A 185 -6.86 9.83 -16.68
N PHE A 186 -6.13 8.95 -16.06
CA PHE A 186 -5.05 9.27 -15.12
C PHE A 186 -3.65 9.22 -15.75
N GLY A 187 -3.54 9.13 -17.09
CA GLY A 187 -2.27 9.16 -17.82
C GLY A 187 -1.50 7.82 -17.87
N PHE A 188 -2.15 6.71 -17.51
CA PHE A 188 -1.56 5.37 -17.62
C PHE A 188 -1.94 4.72 -18.96
N ARG A 189 -1.03 3.92 -19.52
CA ARG A 189 -1.25 3.25 -20.83
C ARG A 189 -2.23 2.08 -20.75
N ARG A 190 -2.29 1.39 -19.60
CA ARG A 190 -3.13 0.21 -19.31
C ARG A 190 -3.56 0.21 -17.85
N ALA A 191 -4.69 -0.47 -17.58
CA ALA A 191 -5.11 -0.81 -16.22
C ALA A 191 -4.36 -2.05 -15.74
#